data_8b313ce9b240bc356c9fa75d01814348
#
_entry.id   8b313ce9b240bc356c9fa75d01814348
#
_cell.length_a   1.000
_cell.length_b   1.000
_cell.length_c   1.000
_cell.angle_alpha   90.00
_cell.angle_beta   90.00
_cell.angle_gamma   90.00
#
_symmetry.space_group_name_H-M   'P 1'
#
loop_
_entity.id
_entity.type
_entity.pdbx_description
1 polymer ?
#
loop_
_entity_poly.entity_id
_entity_poly.type
_entity_poly.pdbx_seq_one_letter_code
_entity_poly.pdbx_strand_id
1 'polypeptide(L)'
;MNLKVVPLVGPSSILLSLMASGMNGQNFAFNGYLPSGKGENIKVIKHLEERSIREKQTQIFIETPFRNTKLLQDLLFALRPSTRLCIAADITLNTELIVTKTVAQWQGKLPDLSKRPAIFLIQG
;
A
#
# COMPACT_ATOMS: atom_id res chain seq x y z
N MET A 1 23.15 13.75 -15.30
CA MET A 1 23.21 13.32 -14.40
C MET A 1 22.70 12.18 -14.38
N ASN A 2 22.95 11.56 -13.97
CA ASN A 2 22.61 10.52 -13.99
C ASN A 2 21.95 10.15 -12.93
N LEU A 3 20.96 10.53 -12.80
CA LEU A 3 20.24 10.16 -11.88
C LEU A 3 19.90 8.86 -12.05
N LYS A 4 20.45 8.11 -11.38
CA LYS A 4 20.09 6.92 -11.29
C LYS A 4 18.78 6.96 -10.86
N VAL A 5 17.96 6.66 -11.53
CA VAL A 5 16.67 6.62 -11.16
C VAL A 5 16.43 5.50 -10.36
N VAL A 6 16.64 5.68 -9.19
CA VAL A 6 16.22 4.72 -8.29
C VAL A 6 14.76 4.85 -8.33
N PRO A 7 14.02 3.80 -8.40
CA PRO A 7 12.58 3.86 -8.38
C PRO A 7 12.14 4.28 -7.01
N LEU A 8 12.23 5.54 -6.75
CA LEU A 8 11.80 6.08 -5.49
C LEU A 8 10.35 6.41 -5.55
N VAL A 9 9.68 6.21 -4.43
CA VAL A 9 8.32 6.63 -4.29
C VAL A 9 8.33 8.13 -4.11
N GLY A 10 7.85 8.86 -5.08
CA GLY A 10 7.76 10.32 -5.00
C GLY A 10 6.31 10.76 -5.05
N PRO A 11 6.06 12.07 -4.94
CA PRO A 11 4.69 12.60 -4.96
C PRO A 11 3.90 12.19 -6.21
N SER A 12 4.55 12.15 -7.37
CA SER A 12 3.87 11.76 -8.59
C SER A 12 3.43 10.32 -8.56
N SER A 13 4.26 9.43 -8.00
CA SER A 13 3.92 8.02 -7.89
C SER A 13 2.74 7.80 -6.95
N ILE A 14 2.69 8.57 -5.86
CA ILE A 14 1.60 8.49 -4.91
C ILE A 14 0.29 8.93 -5.57
N LEU A 15 0.30 10.03 -6.30
CA LEU A 15 -0.89 10.51 -6.99
C LEU A 15 -1.35 9.54 -8.07
N LEU A 16 -0.43 8.98 -8.85
CA LEU A 16 -0.77 8.02 -9.89
C LEU A 16 -1.40 6.78 -9.28
N SER A 17 -0.84 6.29 -8.17
CA SER A 17 -1.37 5.14 -7.49
C SER A 17 -2.78 5.41 -6.97
N LEU A 18 -2.99 6.56 -6.36
CA LEU A 18 -4.30 6.93 -5.81
C LEU A 18 -5.34 7.03 -6.92
N MET A 19 -4.99 7.66 -8.03
CA MET A 19 -5.92 7.79 -9.15
C MET A 19 -6.25 6.43 -9.76
N ALA A 20 -5.27 5.56 -9.89
CA ALA A 20 -5.47 4.25 -10.48
C ALA A 20 -6.14 3.26 -9.54
N SER A 21 -6.12 3.52 -8.24
CA SER A 21 -6.69 2.61 -7.25
C SER A 21 -8.21 2.60 -7.23
N GLY A 22 -8.84 3.65 -7.73
CA GLY A 22 -10.28 3.80 -7.62
C GLY A 22 -10.75 4.17 -6.23
N MET A 23 -9.82 4.50 -5.33
CA MET A 23 -10.16 4.90 -3.98
C MET A 23 -10.40 6.40 -3.87
N ASN A 24 -10.84 6.86 -2.69
CA ASN A 24 -11.18 8.26 -2.49
C ASN A 24 -9.96 9.15 -2.65
N GLY A 25 -9.92 9.93 -3.72
CA GLY A 25 -8.84 10.86 -3.97
C GLY A 25 -9.07 12.24 -3.40
N GLN A 26 -10.24 12.49 -2.80
CA GLN A 26 -10.53 13.79 -2.21
C GLN A 26 -10.19 13.82 -0.74
N ASN A 27 -10.05 12.68 -0.12
CA ASN A 27 -9.70 12.59 1.30
C ASN A 27 -8.73 11.43 1.45
N PHE A 28 -7.46 11.73 1.59
CA PHE A 28 -6.44 10.71 1.74
C PHE A 28 -5.32 11.20 2.67
N ALA A 29 -4.60 10.28 3.24
CA ALA A 29 -3.46 10.60 4.09
C ALA A 29 -2.28 9.74 3.70
N PHE A 30 -1.13 10.36 3.55
CA PHE A 30 0.11 9.64 3.29
C PHE A 30 0.84 9.47 4.62
N ASN A 31 1.06 8.23 5.01
CA ASN A 31 1.63 7.89 6.31
C ASN A 31 3.11 7.52 6.26
N GLY A 32 3.69 7.47 5.08
CA GLY A 32 5.10 7.10 4.94
C GLY A 32 5.35 5.64 5.29
N TYR A 33 6.44 5.38 5.98
CA TYR A 33 6.77 4.04 6.42
C TYR A 33 6.06 3.71 7.72
N LEU A 34 5.57 2.49 7.85
CA LEU A 34 4.98 2.05 9.09
C LEU A 34 6.08 1.55 10.04
N PRO A 35 5.83 1.55 11.35
CA PRO A 35 6.81 1.04 12.31
C PRO A 35 7.11 -0.43 12.03
N SER A 36 8.37 -0.83 12.22
CA SER A 36 8.77 -2.18 11.91
C SER A 36 8.95 -3.06 13.14
N GLY A 37 8.59 -2.60 14.31
CA GLY A 37 8.73 -3.39 15.52
C GLY A 37 7.74 -4.55 15.56
N LYS A 38 8.06 -5.58 16.37
CA LYS A 38 7.21 -6.72 16.48
C LYS A 38 5.87 -6.31 17.01
N GLY A 39 4.83 -6.54 16.28
CA GLY A 39 3.47 -6.18 16.69
C GLY A 39 3.12 -4.72 16.53
N GLU A 40 4.08 -3.85 16.32
CA GLU A 40 3.79 -2.44 16.19
C GLU A 40 3.06 -2.14 14.90
N ASN A 41 3.48 -2.73 13.81
CA ASN A 41 2.85 -2.48 12.53
C ASN A 41 1.41 -2.99 12.51
N ILE A 42 1.11 -4.08 13.19
CA ILE A 42 -0.26 -4.61 13.24
C ILE A 42 -1.17 -3.60 13.92
N LYS A 43 -0.72 -3.00 15.03
CA LYS A 43 -1.53 -2.01 15.74
C LYS A 43 -1.76 -0.77 14.88
N VAL A 44 -0.73 -0.31 14.19
CA VAL A 44 -0.84 0.85 13.33
C VAL A 44 -1.76 0.57 12.15
N ILE A 45 -1.65 -0.61 11.54
CA ILE A 45 -2.50 -0.99 10.42
C ILE A 45 -3.96 -0.97 10.84
N LYS A 46 -4.27 -1.56 11.99
CA LYS A 46 -5.65 -1.57 12.50
C LYS A 46 -6.15 -0.17 12.79
N HIS A 47 -5.30 0.68 13.33
CA HIS A 47 -5.67 2.06 13.60
C HIS A 47 -5.96 2.83 12.31
N LEU A 48 -5.13 2.64 11.29
CA LEU A 48 -5.33 3.29 9.99
C LEU A 48 -6.61 2.79 9.31
N GLU A 49 -6.92 1.51 9.46
CA GLU A 49 -8.15 0.97 8.91
C GLU A 49 -9.38 1.59 9.58
N GLU A 50 -9.36 1.71 10.89
CA GLU A 50 -10.46 2.33 11.61
C GLU A 50 -10.62 3.79 11.20
N ARG A 51 -9.52 4.49 11.03
CA ARG A 51 -9.56 5.88 10.59
C ARG A 51 -10.10 5.98 9.17
N SER A 52 -9.71 5.06 8.31
CA SER A 52 -10.21 5.02 6.93
C SER A 52 -11.73 4.85 6.92
N ILE A 53 -12.24 3.95 7.74
CA ILE A 53 -13.68 3.71 7.82
C ILE A 53 -14.40 4.91 8.39
N ARG A 54 -13.91 5.43 9.51
CA ARG A 54 -14.58 6.53 10.21
C ARG A 54 -14.60 7.82 9.41
N GLU A 55 -13.50 8.13 8.74
CA GLU A 55 -13.36 9.39 8.02
C GLU A 55 -13.52 9.27 6.52
N LYS A 56 -13.77 8.09 6.02
CA LYS A 56 -13.84 7.80 4.59
C LYS A 56 -12.58 8.29 3.90
N GLN A 57 -11.44 7.95 4.48
CA GLN A 57 -10.16 8.45 4.04
C GLN A 57 -9.29 7.31 3.55
N THR A 58 -8.70 7.46 2.37
CA THR A 58 -7.75 6.49 1.86
C THR A 58 -6.43 6.65 2.62
N GLN A 59 -5.89 5.55 3.14
CA GLN A 59 -4.62 5.58 3.84
C GLN A 59 -3.55 5.03 2.91
N ILE A 60 -2.46 5.77 2.76
CA ILE A 60 -1.38 5.42 1.83
C ILE A 60 -0.09 5.26 2.62
N PHE A 61 0.64 4.19 2.37
CA PHE A 61 1.92 3.98 3.04
C PHE A 61 2.85 3.18 2.14
N ILE A 62 4.11 3.16 2.50
CA ILE A 62 5.16 2.53 1.71
C ILE A 62 5.99 1.63 2.60
N GLU A 63 6.75 0.76 1.98
CA GLU A 63 7.73 -0.05 2.68
C GLU A 63 8.95 -0.22 1.78
N THR A 64 10.08 -0.56 2.37
CA THR A 64 11.28 -0.80 1.57
C THR A 64 11.09 -2.08 0.77
N PRO A 65 11.75 -2.19 -0.39
CA PRO A 65 11.61 -3.40 -1.21
C PRO A 65 11.92 -4.69 -0.47
N PHE A 66 12.82 -4.63 0.53
CA PHE A 66 13.17 -5.83 1.27
C PHE A 66 12.11 -6.27 2.26
N ARG A 67 11.17 -5.40 2.62
CA ARG A 67 10.15 -5.71 3.60
C ARG A 67 8.74 -5.77 3.03
N ASN A 68 8.58 -5.56 1.74
CA ASN A 68 7.26 -5.54 1.12
C ASN A 68 6.46 -6.81 1.35
N THR A 69 7.10 -7.96 1.23
CA THR A 69 6.42 -9.23 1.41
C THR A 69 5.91 -9.37 2.85
N LYS A 70 6.75 -8.98 3.82
CA LYS A 70 6.36 -9.06 5.21
C LYS A 70 5.20 -8.11 5.51
N LEU A 71 5.26 -6.91 4.98
CA LEU A 71 4.17 -5.95 5.18
C LEU A 71 2.88 -6.45 4.55
N LEU A 72 2.95 -7.03 3.36
CA LEU A 72 1.77 -7.58 2.72
C LEU A 72 1.13 -8.66 3.59
N GLN A 73 1.93 -9.54 4.17
CA GLN A 73 1.43 -10.57 5.07
C GLN A 73 0.75 -9.96 6.28
N ASP A 74 1.35 -8.92 6.85
CA ASP A 74 0.79 -8.24 8.02
C ASP A 74 -0.52 -7.53 7.67
N LEU A 75 -0.61 -6.95 6.49
CA LEU A 75 -1.84 -6.31 6.03
C LEU A 75 -2.98 -7.32 5.90
N LEU A 76 -2.68 -8.47 5.30
CA LEU A 76 -3.70 -9.50 5.12
C LEU A 76 -4.14 -10.11 6.44
N PHE A 77 -3.25 -10.09 7.43
CA PHE A 77 -3.59 -10.59 8.76
C PHE A 77 -4.42 -9.58 9.55
N ALA A 78 -4.05 -8.31 9.46
CA ALA A 78 -4.64 -7.27 10.33
C ALA A 78 -5.92 -6.66 9.78
N LEU A 79 -6.06 -6.54 8.47
CA LEU A 79 -7.20 -5.86 7.89
C LEU A 79 -8.42 -6.76 7.79
N ARG A 80 -9.60 -6.12 7.79
CA ARG A 80 -10.85 -6.86 7.63
C ARG A 80 -10.95 -7.40 6.22
N PRO A 81 -11.61 -8.54 6.01
CA PRO A 81 -11.74 -9.13 4.67
C PRO A 81 -12.39 -8.21 3.63
N SER A 82 -13.26 -7.31 4.07
CA SER A 82 -13.97 -6.40 3.16
C SER A 82 -13.19 -5.13 2.83
N THR A 83 -12.11 -4.85 3.53
CA THR A 83 -11.30 -3.66 3.28
C THR A 83 -10.61 -3.81 1.93
N ARG A 84 -10.64 -2.73 1.13
CA ARG A 84 -9.96 -2.74 -0.15
C ARG A 84 -8.50 -2.42 0.04
N LEU A 85 -7.66 -3.18 -0.62
CA LEU A 85 -6.21 -2.99 -0.59
C LEU A 85 -5.71 -2.87 -2.02
N CYS A 86 -5.07 -1.76 -2.32
CA CYS A 86 -4.41 -1.57 -3.60
C CYS A 86 -2.91 -1.73 -3.42
N ILE A 87 -2.30 -2.52 -4.29
CA ILE A 87 -0.87 -2.67 -4.32
C ILE A 87 -0.40 -2.07 -5.62
N ALA A 88 0.46 -1.06 -5.52
CA ALA A 88 1.02 -0.40 -6.68
C ALA A 88 2.53 -0.58 -6.65
N ALA A 89 3.05 -1.35 -7.58
CA ALA A 89 4.47 -1.67 -7.62
C ALA A 89 5.07 -1.25 -8.95
N ASP A 90 6.34 -0.89 -8.95
CA ASP A 90 7.10 -0.54 -10.15
C ASP A 90 6.40 0.52 -10.99
N ILE A 91 5.85 1.54 -10.35
CA ILE A 91 5.11 2.59 -11.04
C ILE A 91 5.95 3.20 -12.17
N THR A 92 5.37 3.29 -13.34
CA THR A 92 5.97 3.80 -14.58
C THR A 92 7.05 2.91 -15.20
N LEU A 93 7.27 1.72 -14.64
CA LEU A 93 8.20 0.76 -15.24
C LEU A 93 7.40 -0.25 -16.06
N ASN A 94 8.09 -1.01 -16.91
CA ASN A 94 7.43 -2.01 -17.75
C ASN A 94 6.74 -3.09 -16.93
N THR A 95 7.19 -3.31 -15.71
CA THR A 95 6.61 -4.31 -14.83
C THR A 95 5.59 -3.72 -13.87
N GLU A 96 5.06 -2.54 -14.20
CA GLU A 96 4.10 -1.87 -13.33
C GLU A 96 2.92 -2.76 -12.98
N LEU A 97 2.54 -2.74 -11.72
CA LEU A 97 1.40 -3.47 -11.23
C LEU A 97 0.59 -2.51 -10.35
N ILE A 98 -0.66 -2.26 -10.71
CA ILE A 98 -1.56 -1.48 -9.86
C ILE A 98 -2.88 -2.22 -9.85
N VAL A 99 -3.16 -2.89 -8.74
CA VAL A 99 -4.37 -3.72 -8.63
C VAL A 99 -5.05 -3.47 -7.29
N THR A 100 -6.35 -3.27 -7.32
CA THR A 100 -7.17 -3.09 -6.12
C THR A 100 -8.12 -4.28 -5.98
N LYS A 101 -8.08 -4.93 -4.82
CA LYS A 101 -8.96 -6.02 -4.48
C LYS A 101 -9.29 -5.93 -3.00
N THR A 102 -10.36 -6.58 -2.57
CA THR A 102 -10.60 -6.70 -1.13
C THR A 102 -9.53 -7.63 -0.55
N VAL A 103 -9.32 -7.52 0.75
CA VAL A 103 -8.37 -8.39 1.44
C VAL A 103 -8.74 -9.86 1.21
N ALA A 104 -10.03 -10.17 1.25
CA ALA A 104 -10.47 -11.54 1.00
C ALA A 104 -10.05 -12.04 -0.39
N GLN A 105 -10.14 -11.18 -1.39
CA GLN A 105 -9.74 -11.55 -2.74
C GLN A 105 -8.24 -11.73 -2.87
N TRP A 106 -7.46 -10.98 -2.10
CA TRP A 106 -6.01 -11.11 -2.15
C TRP A 106 -5.51 -12.40 -1.49
N GLN A 107 -6.27 -12.96 -0.55
CA GLN A 107 -5.84 -14.15 0.19
C GLN A 107 -5.50 -15.34 -0.70
N GLY A 108 -6.15 -15.44 -1.85
CA GLY A 108 -5.93 -16.60 -2.70
C GLY A 108 -4.71 -16.51 -3.61
N LYS A 109 -4.23 -15.31 -3.91
CA LYS A 109 -3.15 -15.20 -4.87
C LYS A 109 -2.45 -13.89 -4.65
N LEU A 110 -1.23 -13.95 -4.20
CA LEU A 110 -0.44 -12.77 -3.89
C LEU A 110 0.61 -12.51 -4.96
N PRO A 111 0.90 -11.23 -5.25
CA PRO A 111 1.97 -10.91 -6.19
C PRO A 111 3.32 -11.08 -5.51
N ASP A 112 4.36 -11.26 -6.30
CA ASP A 112 5.70 -11.29 -5.77
C ASP A 112 6.22 -9.86 -5.74
N LEU A 113 6.39 -9.32 -4.56
CA LEU A 113 6.86 -7.95 -4.36
C LEU A 113 8.32 -7.89 -3.94
N SER A 114 9.04 -9.03 -4.01
CA SER A 114 10.44 -9.06 -3.59
C SER A 114 11.24 -8.06 -4.40
N LYS A 115 11.95 -7.20 -3.70
CA LYS A 115 12.83 -6.20 -4.31
C LYS A 115 12.13 -5.23 -5.27
N ARG A 116 10.82 -5.07 -5.14
CA ARG A 116 10.07 -4.12 -5.96
C ARG A 116 9.57 -2.97 -5.11
N PRO A 117 9.81 -1.72 -5.52
CA PRO A 117 9.25 -0.58 -4.80
C PRO A 117 7.74 -0.64 -4.89
N ALA A 118 7.07 -0.49 -3.79
CA ALA A 118 5.61 -0.59 -3.75
C ALA A 118 4.96 0.45 -2.86
N ILE A 119 3.76 0.85 -3.25
CA ILE A 119 2.91 1.74 -2.49
C ILE A 119 1.66 0.93 -2.15
N PHE A 120 1.24 1.02 -0.91
CA PHE A 120 0.05 0.33 -0.44
C PHE A 120 -1.02 1.36 -0.09
N LEU A 121 -2.25 1.11 -0.55
CA LEU A 121 -3.36 1.99 -0.26
C LEU A 121 -4.50 1.15 0.29
N ILE A 122 -5.12 1.61 1.36
CA ILE A 122 -6.28 0.91 1.92
C ILE A 122 -7.46 1.84 2.07
N GLN A 123 -8.64 1.29 1.93
CA GLN A 123 -9.87 2.02 2.17
C GLN A 123 -10.89 1.03 2.73
N GLY A 124 -11.27 1.24 3.95
CA GLY A 124 -12.23 0.38 4.62
C GLY A 124 -13.67 0.64 4.25
#